data_77e6a8b6ac2c0da811f0655e8343440e
#
_entry.id   77e6a8b6ac2c0da811f0655e8343440e
#
_cell.length_a   1.000
_cell.length_b   1.000
_cell.length_c   1.000
_cell.angle_alpha   90.00
_cell.angle_beta   90.00
_cell.angle_gamma   90.00
#
_symmetry.space_group_name_H-M   'P 1'
#
loop_
_entity.id
_entity.type
_entity.pdbx_description
1 polymer ?
#
loop_
_entity_poly.entity_id
_entity_poly.type
_entity_poly.pdbx_seq_one_letter_code
_entity_poly.pdbx_strand_id
1 'polypeptide(L)'
;MIVCIWWVAHHHLFHVLKRSDRGLLWLNSLFLLWLAFIPFPTALMGDFPGARVAVMCYGAVTTLAGVSFCLMRYYAFYVGRLVDERIDGRLLKLAMIRSAINPVLHCVAVLLAFVDTRLSIALYIILPLMFFVPSKLERYGYPQVDGRAIHVAERQQDDV
;
A
#
# COMPACT_ATOMS: atom_id res chain seq x y z
N MET A 1 -3.71 12.82 3.50
CA MET A 1 -3.98 12.20 2.17
C MET A 1 -3.10 10.99 1.89
N ILE A 2 -1.76 11.06 2.00
CA ILE A 2 -0.87 9.91 1.71
C ILE A 2 -1.14 8.69 2.62
N VAL A 3 -1.40 8.91 3.90
CA VAL A 3 -1.72 7.85 4.87
C VAL A 3 -2.99 7.08 4.47
N CYS A 4 -4.00 7.77 3.92
CA CYS A 4 -5.24 7.13 3.45
C CYS A 4 -4.97 6.17 2.27
N ILE A 5 -4.07 6.54 1.36
CA ILE A 5 -3.69 5.70 0.22
C ILE A 5 -2.99 4.43 0.72
N TRP A 6 -2.07 4.58 1.66
CA TRP A 6 -1.41 3.45 2.31
C TRP A 6 -2.40 2.56 3.07
N TRP A 7 -3.36 3.18 3.76
CA TRP A 7 -4.40 2.45 4.47
C TRP A 7 -5.24 1.61 3.52
N VAL A 8 -5.68 2.17 2.39
CA VAL A 8 -6.43 1.43 1.36
C VAL A 8 -5.61 0.24 0.83
N ALA A 9 -4.35 0.45 0.46
CA ALA A 9 -3.48 -0.62 -0.03
C ALA A 9 -3.26 -1.73 1.02
N HIS A 10 -3.11 -1.35 2.28
CA HIS A 10 -2.99 -2.25 3.42
C HIS A 10 -4.29 -3.03 3.65
N HIS A 11 -5.42 -2.35 3.68
CA HIS A 11 -6.73 -2.97 3.83
C HIS A 11 -6.99 -4.03 2.75
N HIS A 12 -6.72 -3.71 1.49
CA HIS A 12 -6.84 -4.66 0.39
C HIS A 12 -5.92 -5.88 0.54
N LEU A 13 -4.70 -5.71 1.06
CA LEU A 13 -3.85 -6.86 1.34
C LEU A 13 -4.50 -7.80 2.33
N PHE A 14 -5.02 -7.27 3.44
CA PHE A 14 -5.66 -8.08 4.48
C PHE A 14 -6.95 -8.77 4.03
N HIS A 15 -7.68 -8.18 3.10
CA HIS A 15 -8.87 -8.83 2.49
C HIS A 15 -8.52 -10.09 1.69
N VAL A 16 -7.31 -10.19 1.16
CA VAL A 16 -6.86 -11.32 0.33
C VAL A 16 -6.26 -12.43 1.22
N LEU A 17 -5.96 -12.13 2.49
CA LEU A 17 -5.38 -13.07 3.43
C LEU A 17 -6.46 -13.97 4.06
N LYS A 18 -6.24 -15.28 4.06
CA LYS A 18 -7.08 -16.27 4.76
C LYS A 18 -6.64 -16.53 6.19
N ARG A 19 -5.36 -16.33 6.47
CA ARG A 19 -4.73 -16.60 7.76
C ARG A 19 -3.73 -15.49 8.08
N SER A 20 -3.47 -15.29 9.37
CA SER A 20 -2.39 -14.43 9.83
C SER A 20 -1.49 -15.23 10.77
N ASP A 21 -0.19 -14.93 10.74
CA ASP A 21 0.80 -15.51 11.61
C ASP A 21 1.65 -14.43 12.31
N ARG A 22 2.52 -14.87 13.22
CA ARG A 22 3.38 -13.94 13.99
C ARG A 22 4.31 -13.13 13.08
N GLY A 23 4.83 -13.72 11.99
CA GLY A 23 5.72 -13.06 11.07
C GLY A 23 5.02 -11.90 10.35
N LEU A 24 3.81 -12.14 9.86
CA LEU A 24 2.98 -11.10 9.26
C LEU A 24 2.68 -9.96 10.25
N LEU A 25 2.36 -10.28 11.51
CA LEU A 25 2.07 -9.28 12.53
C LEU A 25 3.26 -8.38 12.83
N TRP A 26 4.49 -8.93 12.91
CA TRP A 26 5.70 -8.13 13.10
C TRP A 26 5.98 -7.20 11.91
N LEU A 27 5.83 -7.69 10.67
CA LEU A 27 6.00 -6.88 9.48
C LEU A 27 4.92 -5.80 9.35
N ASN A 28 3.70 -6.13 9.76
CA ASN A 28 2.61 -5.16 9.87
C ASN A 28 2.92 -4.06 10.89
N SER A 29 3.42 -4.42 12.07
CA SER A 29 3.81 -3.45 13.10
C SER A 29 4.94 -2.54 12.62
N LEU A 30 5.92 -3.08 11.90
CA LEU A 30 7.01 -2.30 11.29
C LEU A 30 6.48 -1.32 10.25
N PHE A 31 5.56 -1.74 9.40
CA PHE A 31 4.92 -0.87 8.42
C PHE A 31 4.13 0.26 9.09
N LEU A 32 3.31 -0.08 10.09
CA LEU A 32 2.50 0.90 10.84
C LEU A 32 3.36 1.88 11.62
N LEU A 33 4.52 1.47 12.13
CA LEU A 33 5.50 2.34 12.77
C LEU A 33 5.94 3.46 11.82
N TRP A 34 6.36 3.11 10.59
CA TRP A 34 6.76 4.11 9.60
C TRP A 34 5.60 5.00 9.18
N LEU A 35 4.39 4.44 9.07
CA LEU A 35 3.20 5.20 8.74
C LEU A 35 2.86 6.25 9.80
N ALA A 36 2.96 5.87 11.08
CA ALA A 36 2.77 6.78 12.21
C ALA A 36 3.85 7.87 12.29
N PHE A 37 5.03 7.61 11.73
CA PHE A 37 6.13 8.56 11.72
C PHE A 37 6.05 9.60 10.59
N ILE A 38 5.26 9.37 9.52
CA ILE A 38 5.12 10.29 8.37
C ILE A 38 4.75 11.74 8.73
N PRO A 39 3.87 12.02 9.71
CA PRO A 39 3.51 13.39 10.07
C PRO A 39 4.71 14.24 10.48
N PHE A 40 5.72 13.64 11.15
CA PHE A 40 6.92 14.35 11.58
C PHE A 40 7.71 14.98 10.42
N PRO A 41 8.20 14.24 9.41
CA PRO A 41 8.89 14.83 8.28
C PRO A 41 7.99 15.70 7.42
N THR A 42 6.67 15.47 7.43
CA THR A 42 5.71 16.35 6.74
C THR A 42 5.67 17.73 7.39
N ALA A 43 5.60 17.81 8.73
CA ALA A 43 5.65 19.04 9.46
C ALA A 43 7.00 19.76 9.23
N LEU A 44 8.11 18.99 9.28
CA LEU A 44 9.45 19.53 9.02
C LEU A 44 9.56 20.17 7.62
N MET A 45 8.95 19.59 6.59
CA MET A 45 8.89 20.19 5.27
C MET A 45 8.00 21.44 5.21
N GLY A 46 6.94 21.50 6.04
CA GLY A 46 6.09 22.67 6.18
C GLY A 46 6.80 23.85 6.84
N ASP A 47 7.56 23.59 7.91
CA ASP A 47 8.30 24.60 8.66
C ASP A 47 9.54 25.10 7.91
N PHE A 48 10.18 24.23 7.14
CA PHE A 48 11.40 24.53 6.37
C PHE A 48 11.23 24.20 4.89
N PRO A 49 10.43 24.98 4.12
CA PRO A 49 10.15 24.71 2.72
C PRO A 49 11.44 24.73 1.88
N GLY A 50 11.71 23.62 1.21
CA GLY A 50 12.89 23.49 0.35
C GLY A 50 14.20 23.16 1.08
N ALA A 51 14.21 23.01 2.41
CA ALA A 51 15.37 22.52 3.13
C ALA A 51 15.66 21.07 2.71
N ARG A 52 16.85 20.83 2.16
CA ARG A 52 17.26 19.53 1.64
C ARG A 52 17.09 18.42 2.67
N VAL A 53 17.46 18.66 3.92
CA VAL A 53 17.35 17.68 5.00
C VAL A 53 15.88 17.29 5.26
N ALA A 54 14.95 18.26 5.24
CA ALA A 54 13.53 18.00 5.43
C ALA A 54 12.96 17.12 4.30
N VAL A 55 13.31 17.44 3.05
CA VAL A 55 12.89 16.71 1.86
C VAL A 55 13.45 15.29 1.87
N MET A 56 14.71 15.10 2.24
CA MET A 56 15.35 13.79 2.36
C MET A 56 14.76 12.97 3.50
N CYS A 57 14.48 13.58 4.65
CA CYS A 57 13.86 12.90 5.79
C CYS A 57 12.48 12.35 5.42
N TYR A 58 11.66 13.15 4.73
CA TYR A 58 10.35 12.70 4.23
C TYR A 58 10.50 11.52 3.26
N GLY A 59 11.41 11.61 2.30
CA GLY A 59 11.66 10.55 1.34
C GLY A 59 12.20 9.28 1.99
N ALA A 60 13.07 9.39 2.99
CA ALA A 60 13.59 8.23 3.72
C ALA A 60 12.47 7.49 4.46
N VAL A 61 11.61 8.21 5.20
CA VAL A 61 10.50 7.61 5.94
C VAL A 61 9.49 6.97 5.00
N THR A 62 9.11 7.63 3.91
CA THR A 62 8.17 7.06 2.93
C THR A 62 8.76 5.87 2.16
N THR A 63 10.07 5.87 1.90
CA THR A 63 10.78 4.71 1.33
C THR A 63 10.75 3.52 2.29
N LEU A 64 11.06 3.74 3.58
CA LEU A 64 11.05 2.69 4.60
C LEU A 64 9.64 2.11 4.81
N ALA A 65 8.61 2.95 4.79
CA ALA A 65 7.22 2.50 4.78
C ALA A 65 6.92 1.62 3.56
N GLY A 66 7.33 2.06 2.36
CA GLY A 66 7.17 1.29 1.13
C GLY A 66 7.90 -0.04 1.12
N VAL A 67 9.15 -0.07 1.59
CA VAL A 67 9.93 -1.30 1.73
C VAL A 67 9.27 -2.25 2.73
N SER A 68 8.84 -1.76 3.89
CA SER A 68 8.17 -2.57 4.91
C SER A 68 6.87 -3.18 4.37
N PHE A 69 6.10 -2.43 3.59
CA PHE A 69 4.90 -2.92 2.92
C PHE A 69 5.22 -3.99 1.87
N CYS A 70 6.28 -3.82 1.09
CA CYS A 70 6.74 -4.83 0.13
C CYS A 70 7.18 -6.12 0.83
N LEU A 71 7.92 -6.01 1.94
CA LEU A 71 8.36 -7.16 2.73
C LEU A 71 7.15 -7.90 3.32
N MET A 72 6.17 -7.18 3.87
CA MET A 72 4.94 -7.76 4.39
C MET A 72 4.17 -8.51 3.29
N ARG A 73 4.04 -7.92 2.09
CA ARG A 73 3.38 -8.54 0.95
C ARG A 73 4.14 -9.75 0.42
N TYR A 74 5.47 -9.66 0.33
CA TYR A 74 6.33 -10.77 -0.05
C TYR A 74 6.19 -11.94 0.91
N TYR A 75 6.25 -11.67 2.20
CA TYR A 75 6.06 -12.67 3.23
C TYR A 75 4.69 -13.35 3.12
N ALA A 76 3.62 -12.56 3.00
CA ALA A 76 2.26 -13.06 2.90
C ALA A 76 2.05 -13.97 1.68
N PHE A 77 2.66 -13.64 0.54
CA PHE A 77 2.45 -14.35 -0.72
C PHE A 77 3.34 -15.59 -0.86
N TYR A 78 4.61 -15.49 -0.49
CA TYR A 78 5.62 -16.49 -0.85
C TYR A 78 6.17 -17.29 0.34
N VAL A 79 6.32 -16.67 1.50
CA VAL A 79 6.92 -17.32 2.68
C VAL A 79 5.83 -17.99 3.53
N GLY A 80 4.89 -17.20 4.03
CA GLY A 80 3.79 -17.66 4.87
C GLY A 80 2.67 -18.36 4.10
N ARG A 81 2.59 -18.13 2.76
CA ARG A 81 1.50 -18.64 1.90
C ARG A 81 0.13 -18.42 2.53
N LEU A 82 -0.09 -17.18 3.00
CA LEU A 82 -1.27 -16.81 3.78
C LEU A 82 -2.48 -16.46 2.90
N VAL A 83 -2.26 -16.41 1.59
CA VAL A 83 -3.25 -16.02 0.57
C VAL A 83 -4.02 -17.25 0.09
N ASP A 84 -5.21 -17.04 -0.45
CA ASP A 84 -6.01 -18.11 -1.08
C ASP A 84 -5.27 -18.73 -2.27
N GLU A 85 -5.15 -20.07 -2.28
CA GLU A 85 -4.52 -20.85 -3.37
C GLU A 85 -5.26 -20.69 -4.71
N ARG A 86 -6.50 -20.21 -4.70
CA ARG A 86 -7.30 -19.96 -5.91
C ARG A 86 -6.87 -18.70 -6.67
N ILE A 87 -6.02 -17.85 -6.05
CA ILE A 87 -5.56 -16.61 -6.69
C ILE A 87 -4.44 -16.93 -7.66
N ASP A 88 -4.62 -16.49 -8.91
CA ASP A 88 -3.61 -16.69 -9.97
C ASP A 88 -2.26 -16.07 -9.55
N GLY A 89 -1.20 -16.88 -9.62
CA GLY A 89 0.16 -16.45 -9.31
C GLY A 89 0.65 -15.26 -10.16
N ARG A 90 0.08 -15.08 -11.37
CA ARG A 90 0.36 -13.91 -12.21
C ARG A 90 -0.16 -12.61 -11.56
N LEU A 91 -1.33 -12.66 -10.92
CA LEU A 91 -1.89 -11.51 -10.20
C LEU A 91 -1.03 -11.15 -8.97
N LEU A 92 -0.55 -12.16 -8.23
CA LEU A 92 0.35 -11.95 -7.09
C LEU A 92 1.66 -11.29 -7.53
N LYS A 93 2.25 -11.77 -8.64
CA LYS A 93 3.48 -11.19 -9.21
C LYS A 93 3.27 -9.74 -9.66
N LEU A 94 2.18 -9.44 -10.35
CA LEU A 94 1.84 -8.07 -10.77
C LEU A 94 1.66 -7.15 -9.55
N ALA A 95 0.99 -7.63 -8.51
CA ALA A 95 0.81 -6.88 -7.27
C ALA A 95 2.14 -6.60 -6.56
N MET A 96 3.09 -7.56 -6.58
CA MET A 96 4.45 -7.36 -6.04
C MET A 96 5.23 -6.32 -6.83
N ILE A 97 5.25 -6.41 -8.17
CA ILE A 97 5.94 -5.43 -9.03
C ILE A 97 5.39 -4.02 -8.76
N ARG A 98 4.06 -3.87 -8.73
CA ARG A 98 3.43 -2.58 -8.45
C ARG A 98 3.80 -2.03 -7.07
N SER A 99 3.88 -2.89 -6.05
CA SER A 99 4.30 -2.47 -4.71
C SER A 99 5.75 -2.01 -4.66
N ALA A 100 6.65 -2.68 -5.42
CA ALA A 100 8.07 -2.35 -5.47
C ALA A 100 8.35 -1.03 -6.21
N ILE A 101 7.48 -0.62 -7.13
CA ILE A 101 7.63 0.65 -7.85
C ILE A 101 7.65 1.84 -6.87
N ASN A 102 6.80 1.81 -5.84
CA ASN A 102 6.67 2.91 -4.89
C ASN A 102 7.99 3.22 -4.14
N PRO A 103 8.60 2.29 -3.38
CA PRO A 103 9.85 2.58 -2.68
C PRO A 103 11.00 2.93 -3.64
N VAL A 104 11.05 2.34 -4.84
CA VAL A 104 12.05 2.69 -5.85
C VAL A 104 11.91 4.14 -6.29
N LEU A 105 10.71 4.59 -6.60
CA LEU A 105 10.46 5.98 -7.01
C LEU A 105 10.72 6.97 -5.86
N HIS A 106 10.43 6.60 -4.62
CA HIS A 106 10.78 7.42 -3.46
C HIS A 106 12.29 7.49 -3.24
N CYS A 107 13.04 6.39 -3.44
CA CYS A 107 14.50 6.42 -3.46
C CYS A 107 15.05 7.36 -4.54
N VAL A 108 14.51 7.30 -5.75
CA VAL A 108 14.89 8.22 -6.83
C VAL A 108 14.61 9.67 -6.44
N ALA A 109 13.45 9.94 -5.81
CA ALA A 109 13.13 11.28 -5.34
C ALA A 109 14.09 11.76 -4.24
N VAL A 110 14.54 10.88 -3.32
CA VAL A 110 15.59 11.21 -2.35
C VAL A 110 16.90 11.57 -3.03
N LEU A 111 17.31 10.81 -4.03
CA LEU A 111 18.52 11.10 -4.80
C LEU A 111 18.43 12.43 -5.56
N LEU A 112 17.25 12.73 -6.13
CA LEU A 112 17.00 14.00 -6.80
C LEU A 112 17.09 15.20 -5.85
N ALA A 113 16.83 15.01 -4.55
CA ALA A 113 16.98 16.08 -3.56
C ALA A 113 18.42 16.61 -3.45
N PHE A 114 19.43 15.84 -3.86
CA PHE A 114 20.81 16.32 -3.92
C PHE A 114 21.04 17.30 -5.08
N VAL A 115 20.24 17.19 -6.15
CA VAL A 115 20.33 18.05 -7.35
C VAL A 115 19.38 19.24 -7.21
N ASP A 116 18.08 18.96 -7.04
CA ASP A 116 17.06 19.98 -6.86
C ASP A 116 15.92 19.46 -5.96
N THR A 117 15.71 20.15 -4.84
CA THR A 117 14.64 19.81 -3.88
C THR A 117 13.24 20.00 -4.44
N ARG A 118 13.05 20.92 -5.40
CA ARG A 118 11.74 21.17 -6.04
C ARG A 118 11.28 19.99 -6.86
N LEU A 119 12.21 19.35 -7.59
CA LEU A 119 11.92 18.14 -8.37
C LEU A 119 11.52 16.98 -7.46
N SER A 120 12.20 16.81 -6.32
CA SER A 120 11.84 15.81 -5.32
C SER A 120 10.45 16.03 -4.76
N ILE A 121 10.12 17.27 -4.38
CA ILE A 121 8.80 17.63 -3.85
C ILE A 121 7.71 17.37 -4.90
N ALA A 122 7.94 17.74 -6.16
CA ALA A 122 7.00 17.46 -7.26
C ALA A 122 6.74 15.96 -7.40
N LEU A 123 7.79 15.13 -7.32
CA LEU A 123 7.66 13.67 -7.33
C LEU A 123 6.82 13.16 -6.14
N TYR A 124 7.07 13.65 -4.91
CA TYR A 124 6.29 13.24 -3.75
C TYR A 124 4.80 13.61 -3.84
N ILE A 125 4.45 14.63 -4.61
CA ILE A 125 3.05 14.99 -4.89
C ILE A 125 2.46 14.07 -5.96
N ILE A 126 3.21 13.75 -7.01
CA ILE A 126 2.74 12.95 -8.15
C ILE A 126 2.60 11.47 -7.79
N LEU A 127 3.55 10.92 -7.02
CA LEU A 127 3.59 9.49 -6.69
C LEU A 127 2.30 8.97 -6.04
N PRO A 128 1.71 9.64 -5.03
CA PRO A 128 0.45 9.20 -4.46
C PRO A 128 -0.69 9.13 -5.48
N LEU A 129 -0.72 10.02 -6.47
CA LEU A 129 -1.76 10.05 -7.51
C LEU A 129 -1.74 8.81 -8.40
N MET A 130 -0.55 8.24 -8.65
CA MET A 130 -0.42 6.99 -9.42
C MET A 130 -1.10 5.78 -8.72
N PHE A 131 -1.25 5.83 -7.40
CA PHE A 131 -1.85 4.76 -6.62
C PHE A 131 -3.38 4.86 -6.49
N PHE A 132 -3.98 5.94 -6.97
CA PHE A 132 -5.44 6.08 -7.06
C PHE A 132 -6.07 5.09 -8.06
N VAL A 133 -5.28 4.56 -9.01
CA VAL A 133 -5.78 3.58 -9.98
C VAL A 133 -5.81 2.18 -9.33
N PRO A 134 -6.98 1.59 -9.09
CA PRO A 134 -7.11 0.29 -8.43
C PRO A 134 -6.44 -0.82 -9.24
N SER A 135 -5.73 -1.73 -8.57
CA SER A 135 -5.11 -2.89 -9.19
C SER A 135 -6.15 -3.99 -9.50
N LYS A 136 -5.85 -4.85 -10.48
CA LYS A 136 -6.71 -6.01 -10.78
C LYS A 136 -6.89 -6.94 -9.57
N LEU A 137 -5.90 -7.03 -8.68
CA LEU A 137 -5.97 -7.81 -7.46
C LEU A 137 -6.99 -7.23 -6.46
N GLU A 138 -7.08 -5.90 -6.38
CA GLU A 138 -8.05 -5.20 -5.54
C GLU A 138 -9.49 -5.47 -5.99
N ARG A 139 -9.72 -5.63 -7.29
CA ARG A 139 -11.03 -6.01 -7.84
C ARG A 139 -11.39 -7.47 -7.54
N TYR A 140 -10.41 -8.35 -7.37
CA TYR A 140 -10.65 -9.78 -7.10
C TYR A 140 -11.12 -10.04 -5.66
N GLY A 141 -10.70 -9.20 -4.69
CA GLY A 141 -11.07 -9.30 -3.27
C GLY A 141 -12.51 -8.93 -2.94
N TYR A 142 -13.25 -8.34 -3.88
CA TYR A 142 -14.69 -8.11 -3.73
C TYR A 142 -15.45 -9.20 -4.46
N PRO A 143 -16.10 -10.16 -3.75
CA PRO A 143 -17.06 -11.03 -4.40
C PRO A 143 -18.09 -10.10 -5.07
N GLN A 144 -18.27 -10.26 -6.38
CA GLN A 144 -19.41 -9.69 -7.07
C GLN A 144 -20.62 -10.21 -6.30
N VAL A 145 -21.29 -9.35 -5.57
CA VAL A 145 -22.60 -9.69 -5.00
C VAL A 145 -23.48 -9.94 -6.21
N ASP A 146 -23.63 -11.22 -6.55
CA ASP A 146 -24.49 -11.61 -7.65
C ASP A 146 -25.91 -11.20 -7.22
N GLY A 147 -26.43 -10.13 -7.85
CA GLY A 147 -27.75 -9.61 -7.55
C GLY A 147 -28.86 -10.69 -7.65
N ARG A 148 -28.56 -11.82 -8.31
CA ARG A 148 -29.43 -13.00 -8.35
C ARG A 148 -29.55 -13.69 -6.99
N ALA A 149 -28.49 -13.70 -6.18
CA ALA A 149 -28.55 -14.34 -4.86
C ALA A 149 -29.42 -13.55 -3.88
N ILE A 150 -29.47 -12.22 -4.01
CA ILE A 150 -30.34 -11.37 -3.20
C ILE A 150 -31.81 -11.61 -3.55
N HIS A 151 -32.16 -11.65 -4.83
CA HIS A 151 -33.55 -11.91 -5.27
C HIS A 151 -34.05 -13.34 -4.98
N VAL A 152 -33.15 -14.31 -4.85
CA VAL A 152 -33.54 -15.68 -4.44
C VAL A 152 -33.82 -15.73 -2.95
N ALA A 153 -33.01 -15.02 -2.13
CA ALA A 153 -33.24 -14.95 -0.68
C ALA A 153 -34.50 -14.16 -0.32
N GLU A 154 -34.81 -13.07 -1.04
CA GLU A 154 -36.06 -12.32 -0.87
C GLU A 154 -37.30 -13.16 -1.20
N ARG A 155 -37.29 -13.92 -2.29
CA ARG A 155 -38.42 -14.79 -2.65
C ARG A 155 -38.68 -15.89 -1.63
N GLN A 156 -37.64 -16.45 -1.01
CA GLN A 156 -37.78 -17.48 0.03
C GLN A 156 -38.35 -16.92 1.34
N GLN A 157 -38.26 -15.61 1.59
CA GLN A 157 -38.88 -14.97 2.77
C GLN A 157 -40.32 -14.60 2.55
N ASP A 158 -40.77 -14.39 1.31
CA ASP A 158 -42.16 -14.05 0.98
C ASP A 158 -43.08 -15.32 0.88
N ASP A 159 -42.47 -16.51 0.83
CA ASP A 159 -43.19 -17.80 0.73
C ASP A 159 -43.41 -18.51 2.08
N VAL A 160 -43.11 -17.84 3.23
CA VAL A 160 -43.30 -18.33 4.61
C VAL A 160 -44.34 -17.45 5.34
#